data_a5f896d7d75199ab3d93ff9a3295be75
#
_entry.id   a5f896d7d75199ab3d93ff9a3295be75
#
_cell.length_a   1.000
_cell.length_b   1.000
_cell.length_c   1.000
_cell.angle_alpha   90.00
_cell.angle_beta   90.00
_cell.angle_gamma   90.00
#
_symmetry.space_group_name_H-M   'P 1'
#
loop_
_entity.id
_entity.type
_entity.pdbx_description
1 polymer ?
#
loop_
_entity_poly.entity_id
_entity_poly.type
_entity_poly.pdbx_seq_one_letter_code
_entity_poly.pdbx_strand_id
1 'polypeptide(L)'
;MLSPANHLTVVRPHLPDLCHRFSMLVRERIEADLDECVRLAHVVHELDRYPMFLPIDLRGFISAPDALVAWVAEDDGEVIGHVALRPSSSAAVLAMAVEALRVPPDRLGVVARLLVSPERRRQGVARSLLEVACEEAHSRGLWPILDVVTYQQAAIALYETCGWTRAGQVTSRYGDDVVLDEFVYLGPQPPVG
;
A
#
# COMPACT_ATOMS: atom_id res chain seq x y z
N MET A 1 29.19 -17.18 -70.71
CA MET A 1 28.52 -18.04 -69.71
C MET A 1 28.64 -17.38 -68.36
N LEU A 2 27.56 -16.72 -67.89
CA LEU A 2 27.50 -15.98 -66.68
C LEU A 2 26.79 -16.89 -65.62
N SER A 3 27.45 -17.13 -64.50
CA SER A 3 26.91 -17.91 -63.37
C SER A 3 25.99 -17.03 -62.54
N PRO A 4 24.87 -17.54 -62.02
CA PRO A 4 23.94 -16.72 -61.22
C PRO A 4 24.40 -16.64 -59.77
N ALA A 5 24.33 -15.41 -59.24
CA ALA A 5 24.60 -15.08 -57.82
C ALA A 5 23.54 -15.68 -56.89
N ASN A 6 23.98 -16.45 -55.90
CA ASN A 6 23.16 -16.95 -54.80
C ASN A 6 22.81 -15.79 -53.84
N HIS A 7 21.54 -15.39 -53.81
CA HIS A 7 20.98 -14.56 -52.79
C HIS A 7 20.74 -15.41 -51.52
N LEU A 8 21.60 -15.28 -50.52
CA LEU A 8 21.35 -15.76 -49.17
C LEU A 8 20.37 -14.83 -48.50
N THR A 9 19.11 -15.26 -48.41
CA THR A 9 18.09 -14.62 -47.56
C THR A 9 18.41 -14.90 -46.09
N VAL A 10 18.94 -13.91 -45.38
CA VAL A 10 19.11 -13.98 -43.95
C VAL A 10 17.72 -13.83 -43.30
N VAL A 11 17.13 -14.94 -42.89
CA VAL A 11 15.95 -14.94 -42.03
C VAL A 11 16.41 -14.52 -40.63
N ARG A 12 16.10 -13.29 -40.23
CA ARG A 12 16.27 -12.84 -38.86
C ARG A 12 15.22 -13.58 -37.99
N PRO A 13 15.63 -14.26 -36.90
CA PRO A 13 14.67 -14.82 -36.01
C PRO A 13 13.88 -13.66 -35.35
N HIS A 14 12.58 -13.72 -35.44
CA HIS A 14 11.66 -12.85 -34.70
C HIS A 14 11.83 -13.15 -33.23
N LEU A 15 12.64 -12.35 -32.55
CA LEU A 15 12.68 -12.33 -31.08
C LEU A 15 11.34 -11.76 -30.59
N PRO A 16 10.55 -12.47 -29.80
CA PRO A 16 9.38 -11.87 -29.19
C PRO A 16 9.85 -10.71 -28.33
N ASP A 17 9.18 -9.57 -28.46
CA ASP A 17 9.35 -8.38 -27.63
C ASP A 17 9.18 -8.76 -26.14
N LEU A 18 10.28 -9.07 -25.47
CA LEU A 18 10.39 -9.35 -24.03
C LEU A 18 10.56 -8.03 -23.25
N CYS A 19 9.96 -6.95 -23.73
CA CYS A 19 9.76 -5.73 -22.98
C CYS A 19 8.27 -5.54 -22.69
N HIS A 20 7.68 -6.39 -21.86
CA HIS A 20 6.56 -5.95 -21.05
C HIS A 20 7.14 -4.88 -20.11
N ARG A 21 7.06 -3.63 -20.55
CA ARG A 21 7.25 -2.49 -19.64
C ARG A 21 6.18 -2.65 -18.58
N PHE A 22 6.60 -2.96 -17.36
CA PHE A 22 5.76 -2.89 -16.17
C PHE A 22 5.17 -1.48 -16.13
N SER A 23 3.91 -1.37 -16.49
CA SER A 23 3.19 -0.10 -16.62
C SER A 23 2.21 0.04 -15.46
N MET A 24 2.76 0.07 -14.24
CA MET A 24 1.94 0.29 -13.05
C MET A 24 1.43 1.73 -13.04
N LEU A 25 0.12 1.88 -12.87
CA LEU A 25 -0.56 3.13 -12.62
C LEU A 25 -1.10 3.14 -11.18
N VAL A 26 -0.78 4.19 -10.41
CA VAL A 26 -1.45 4.45 -9.14
C VAL A 26 -2.50 5.54 -9.38
N ARG A 27 -3.76 5.25 -9.01
CA ARG A 27 -4.88 6.17 -9.16
C ARG A 27 -5.85 6.08 -7.99
N GLU A 28 -6.68 7.07 -7.83
CA GLU A 28 -7.77 6.99 -6.85
C GLU A 28 -8.66 5.78 -7.14
N ARG A 29 -9.05 5.10 -6.05
CA ARG A 29 -9.98 3.98 -6.10
C ARG A 29 -11.39 4.47 -6.37
N ILE A 30 -12.06 3.83 -7.30
CA ILE A 30 -13.49 4.02 -7.57
C ILE A 30 -14.30 2.82 -7.03
N GLU A 31 -15.61 2.97 -6.98
CA GLU A 31 -16.52 1.90 -6.48
C GLU A 31 -16.35 0.58 -7.24
N ALA A 32 -16.12 0.65 -8.55
CA ALA A 32 -15.94 -0.53 -9.40
C ALA A 32 -14.70 -1.38 -9.02
N ASP A 33 -13.69 -0.78 -8.36
CA ASP A 33 -12.48 -1.50 -7.95
C ASP A 33 -12.68 -2.37 -6.70
N LEU A 34 -13.76 -2.13 -5.93
CA LEU A 34 -13.93 -2.76 -4.61
C LEU A 34 -13.97 -4.28 -4.66
N ASP A 35 -14.57 -4.87 -5.69
CA ASP A 35 -14.63 -6.33 -5.79
C ASP A 35 -13.23 -6.94 -5.99
N GLU A 36 -12.36 -6.26 -6.74
CA GLU A 36 -10.96 -6.68 -6.91
C GLU A 36 -10.14 -6.44 -5.65
N CYS A 37 -10.34 -5.30 -4.98
CA CYS A 37 -9.69 -5.03 -3.69
C CYS A 37 -10.08 -6.07 -2.63
N VAL A 38 -11.34 -6.52 -2.61
CA VAL A 38 -11.81 -7.59 -1.70
C VAL A 38 -11.14 -8.93 -2.04
N ARG A 39 -11.06 -9.29 -3.33
CA ARG A 39 -10.31 -10.49 -3.76
C ARG A 39 -8.84 -10.41 -3.33
N LEU A 40 -8.20 -9.27 -3.57
CA LEU A 40 -6.81 -9.03 -3.14
C LEU A 40 -6.65 -9.18 -1.63
N ALA A 41 -7.59 -8.66 -0.84
CA ALA A 41 -7.56 -8.78 0.63
C ALA A 41 -7.65 -10.24 1.09
N HIS A 42 -8.45 -11.07 0.44
CA HIS A 42 -8.50 -12.51 0.72
C HIS A 42 -7.15 -13.19 0.45
N VAL A 43 -6.55 -12.94 -0.71
CA VAL A 43 -5.25 -13.52 -1.08
C VAL A 43 -4.15 -13.10 -0.10
N VAL A 44 -4.12 -11.82 0.27
CA VAL A 44 -3.15 -11.30 1.25
C VAL A 44 -3.39 -11.89 2.64
N HIS A 45 -4.66 -12.05 3.04
CA HIS A 45 -4.98 -12.67 4.32
C HIS A 45 -4.51 -14.13 4.43
N GLU A 46 -4.71 -14.92 3.38
CA GLU A 46 -4.29 -16.34 3.36
C GLU A 46 -2.77 -16.49 3.53
N LEU A 47 -1.99 -15.59 2.95
CA LEU A 47 -0.53 -15.67 2.95
C LEU A 47 0.12 -14.96 4.15
N ASP A 48 -0.36 -13.78 4.50
CA ASP A 48 0.29 -12.90 5.48
C ASP A 48 -0.49 -12.76 6.78
N ARG A 49 -1.70 -13.32 6.84
CA ARG A 49 -2.63 -13.09 7.95
C ARG A 49 -2.94 -11.59 8.15
N TYR A 50 -3.08 -10.85 7.04
CA TYR A 50 -3.49 -9.45 7.08
C TYR A 50 -4.77 -9.22 6.25
N PRO A 51 -5.82 -8.60 6.86
CA PRO A 51 -5.93 -8.29 8.29
C PRO A 51 -5.88 -9.56 9.14
N MET A 52 -5.46 -9.47 10.42
CA MET A 52 -5.28 -10.64 11.30
C MET A 52 -6.54 -11.52 11.37
N PHE A 53 -7.70 -10.90 11.38
CA PHE A 53 -9.00 -11.55 11.28
C PHE A 53 -9.73 -10.97 10.07
N LEU A 54 -10.30 -11.83 9.24
CA LEU A 54 -11.18 -11.35 8.18
C LEU A 54 -12.45 -10.79 8.79
N PRO A 55 -12.75 -9.50 8.60
CA PRO A 55 -14.02 -8.94 9.03
C PRO A 55 -15.18 -9.66 8.37
N ILE A 56 -16.32 -9.80 9.08
CA ILE A 56 -17.56 -10.34 8.50
C ILE A 56 -17.97 -9.52 7.27
N ASP A 57 -17.83 -8.19 7.35
CA ASP A 57 -18.00 -7.27 6.21
C ASP A 57 -16.60 -6.83 5.71
N LEU A 58 -15.94 -7.69 4.94
CA LEU A 58 -14.65 -7.36 4.33
C LEU A 58 -14.78 -6.24 3.30
N ARG A 59 -15.91 -6.16 2.58
CA ARG A 59 -16.16 -5.07 1.63
C ARG A 59 -16.23 -3.72 2.36
N GLY A 60 -17.00 -3.63 3.44
CA GLY A 60 -17.05 -2.43 4.30
C GLY A 60 -15.69 -2.10 4.92
N PHE A 61 -14.92 -3.11 5.33
CA PHE A 61 -13.55 -2.91 5.79
C PHE A 61 -12.67 -2.28 4.70
N ILE A 62 -12.69 -2.79 3.47
CA ILE A 62 -11.87 -2.26 2.36
C ILE A 62 -12.42 -0.91 1.86
N SER A 63 -13.75 -0.75 1.74
CA SER A 63 -14.35 0.52 1.30
C SER A 63 -13.99 1.68 2.21
N ALA A 64 -13.82 1.40 3.52
CA ALA A 64 -13.47 2.41 4.52
C ALA A 64 -14.35 3.66 4.36
N PRO A 65 -15.64 3.61 4.74
CA PRO A 65 -16.55 4.74 4.49
C PRO A 65 -16.13 6.04 5.17
N ASP A 66 -15.22 5.97 6.16
CA ASP A 66 -14.59 7.09 6.83
C ASP A 66 -13.24 7.52 6.18
N ALA A 67 -12.79 6.85 5.12
CA ALA A 67 -11.54 7.23 4.46
C ALA A 67 -11.64 8.62 3.82
N LEU A 68 -10.59 9.41 3.96
CA LEU A 68 -10.44 10.69 3.28
C LEU A 68 -10.28 10.47 1.77
N VAL A 69 -9.54 9.44 1.41
CA VAL A 69 -9.29 8.96 0.05
C VAL A 69 -8.67 7.57 0.09
N ALA A 70 -8.78 6.80 -0.99
CA ALA A 70 -8.08 5.53 -1.18
C ALA A 70 -7.56 5.41 -2.60
N TRP A 71 -6.50 4.63 -2.79
CA TRP A 71 -5.87 4.39 -4.09
C TRP A 71 -5.75 2.91 -4.38
N VAL A 72 -5.70 2.63 -5.66
CA VAL A 72 -5.29 1.33 -6.21
C VAL A 72 -4.04 1.49 -7.05
N ALA A 73 -3.20 0.47 -7.03
CA ALA A 73 -2.19 0.25 -8.06
C ALA A 73 -2.78 -0.74 -9.07
N GLU A 74 -2.70 -0.39 -10.34
CA GLU A 74 -3.23 -1.15 -11.47
C GLU A 74 -2.11 -1.49 -12.44
N ASP A 75 -2.12 -2.70 -12.99
CA ASP A 75 -1.25 -3.15 -14.08
C ASP A 75 -2.08 -3.96 -15.07
N ASP A 76 -2.07 -3.56 -16.33
CA ASP A 76 -2.87 -4.16 -17.42
C ASP A 76 -4.39 -4.29 -17.10
N GLY A 77 -4.95 -3.33 -16.35
CA GLY A 77 -6.37 -3.32 -15.98
C GLY A 77 -6.72 -4.17 -14.76
N GLU A 78 -5.73 -4.78 -14.10
CA GLU A 78 -5.90 -5.57 -12.88
C GLU A 78 -5.45 -4.78 -11.64
N VAL A 79 -6.25 -4.80 -10.57
CA VAL A 79 -5.86 -4.20 -9.28
C VAL A 79 -4.84 -5.08 -8.58
N ILE A 80 -3.61 -4.56 -8.46
CA ILE A 80 -2.47 -5.25 -7.85
C ILE A 80 -2.08 -4.72 -6.48
N GLY A 81 -2.69 -3.62 -6.05
CA GLY A 81 -2.44 -3.03 -4.73
C GLY A 81 -3.52 -2.04 -4.32
N HIS A 82 -3.60 -1.77 -3.02
CA HIS A 82 -4.55 -0.86 -2.40
C HIS A 82 -3.94 -0.18 -1.19
N VAL A 83 -4.32 1.08 -0.94
CA VAL A 83 -4.04 1.82 0.29
C VAL A 83 -5.18 2.81 0.57
N ALA A 84 -5.41 3.15 1.84
CA ALA A 84 -6.34 4.18 2.24
C ALA A 84 -5.70 5.19 3.19
N LEU A 85 -6.06 6.48 3.07
CA LEU A 85 -5.80 7.52 4.03
C LEU A 85 -7.07 7.76 4.86
N ARG A 86 -6.97 7.62 6.18
CA ARG A 86 -8.11 7.72 7.10
C ARG A 86 -7.90 8.82 8.14
N PRO A 87 -8.96 9.39 8.71
CA PRO A 87 -8.85 10.41 9.76
C PRO A 87 -8.58 9.81 11.15
N SER A 88 -8.69 8.50 11.33
CA SER A 88 -8.68 7.87 12.66
C SER A 88 -8.06 6.47 12.68
N SER A 89 -7.52 6.11 13.85
CA SER A 89 -7.10 4.77 14.27
C SER A 89 -7.52 4.53 15.74
N SER A 90 -6.94 3.53 16.40
CA SER A 90 -7.17 3.32 17.83
C SER A 90 -6.74 4.53 18.66
N ALA A 91 -7.39 4.74 19.79
CA ALA A 91 -7.03 5.86 20.70
C ALA A 91 -5.57 5.79 21.18
N ALA A 92 -5.04 4.58 21.36
CA ALA A 92 -3.65 4.38 21.78
C ALA A 92 -2.66 4.79 20.69
N VAL A 93 -2.93 4.44 19.41
CA VAL A 93 -2.12 4.84 18.25
C VAL A 93 -2.11 6.35 18.10
N LEU A 94 -3.29 6.99 18.11
CA LEU A 94 -3.40 8.44 18.00
C LEU A 94 -2.70 9.17 19.15
N ALA A 95 -2.87 8.72 20.40
CA ALA A 95 -2.23 9.33 21.56
C ALA A 95 -0.70 9.31 21.44
N MET A 96 -0.12 8.18 21.04
CA MET A 96 1.33 8.06 20.83
C MET A 96 1.83 8.99 19.74
N ALA A 97 1.12 9.06 18.60
CA ALA A 97 1.51 9.94 17.51
C ALA A 97 1.42 11.43 17.88
N VAL A 98 0.36 11.83 18.60
CA VAL A 98 0.18 13.19 19.14
C VAL A 98 1.33 13.57 20.07
N GLU A 99 1.71 12.68 20.97
CA GLU A 99 2.82 12.91 21.90
C GLU A 99 4.16 13.07 21.17
N ALA A 100 4.43 12.17 20.22
CA ALA A 100 5.69 12.15 19.47
C ALA A 100 5.84 13.35 18.54
N LEU A 101 4.78 13.73 17.82
CA LEU A 101 4.78 14.84 16.85
C LEU A 101 4.46 16.21 17.47
N ARG A 102 3.85 16.22 18.67
CA ARG A 102 3.34 17.43 19.34
C ARG A 102 2.33 18.23 18.48
N VAL A 103 1.45 17.49 17.82
CA VAL A 103 0.36 18.05 17.00
C VAL A 103 -0.98 17.54 17.53
N PRO A 104 -2.08 18.27 17.32
CA PRO A 104 -3.40 17.79 17.73
C PRO A 104 -3.87 16.62 16.84
N PRO A 105 -4.81 15.78 17.31
CA PRO A 105 -5.25 14.57 16.61
C PRO A 105 -5.82 14.83 15.21
N ASP A 106 -6.48 15.96 15.00
CA ASP A 106 -7.06 16.40 13.73
C ASP A 106 -6.00 16.78 12.67
N ARG A 107 -4.73 16.78 13.05
CA ARG A 107 -3.59 16.98 12.15
C ARG A 107 -2.91 15.66 11.78
N LEU A 108 -3.50 14.52 12.11
CA LEU A 108 -2.99 13.20 11.76
C LEU A 108 -3.77 12.61 10.58
N GLY A 109 -3.05 11.99 9.65
CA GLY A 109 -3.60 11.17 8.57
C GLY A 109 -3.11 9.73 8.70
N VAL A 110 -4.01 8.80 8.90
CA VAL A 110 -3.65 7.39 9.11
C VAL A 110 -3.60 6.66 7.79
N VAL A 111 -2.40 6.23 7.39
CA VAL A 111 -2.20 5.36 6.23
C VAL A 111 -2.52 3.93 6.66
N ALA A 112 -3.52 3.33 6.04
CA ALA A 112 -4.06 2.04 6.43
C ALA A 112 -4.42 1.17 5.23
N ARG A 113 -4.64 -0.13 5.48
CA ARG A 113 -5.10 -1.10 4.50
C ARG A 113 -4.21 -1.18 3.27
N LEU A 114 -2.89 -1.12 3.49
CA LEU A 114 -1.90 -1.36 2.45
C LEU A 114 -1.91 -2.84 2.09
N LEU A 115 -2.32 -3.12 0.88
CA LEU A 115 -2.37 -4.47 0.29
C LEU A 115 -1.56 -4.48 -0.99
N VAL A 116 -0.80 -5.54 -1.23
CA VAL A 116 -0.09 -5.75 -2.50
C VAL A 116 -0.17 -7.22 -2.88
N SER A 117 -0.54 -7.47 -4.12
CA SER A 117 -0.56 -8.81 -4.70
C SER A 117 0.78 -9.52 -4.47
N PRO A 118 0.78 -10.75 -3.90
CA PRO A 118 1.99 -11.50 -3.65
C PRO A 118 2.89 -11.64 -4.87
N GLU A 119 2.30 -11.79 -6.05
CA GLU A 119 2.99 -11.94 -7.33
C GLU A 119 3.69 -10.65 -7.80
N ARG A 120 3.23 -9.51 -7.28
CA ARG A 120 3.73 -8.16 -7.62
C ARG A 120 4.62 -7.54 -6.53
N ARG A 121 5.02 -8.32 -5.54
CA ARG A 121 5.93 -7.86 -4.47
C ARG A 121 7.33 -7.58 -5.00
N ARG A 122 8.06 -6.71 -4.30
CA ARG A 122 9.42 -6.26 -4.63
C ARG A 122 9.54 -5.55 -5.98
N GLN A 123 8.43 -5.12 -6.56
CA GLN A 123 8.35 -4.35 -7.80
C GLN A 123 8.04 -2.85 -7.55
N GLY A 124 8.10 -2.39 -6.30
CA GLY A 124 7.87 -0.99 -5.95
C GLY A 124 6.42 -0.64 -5.63
N VAL A 125 5.44 -1.52 -5.87
CA VAL A 125 3.99 -1.24 -5.70
C VAL A 125 3.67 -0.63 -4.34
N ALA A 126 4.11 -1.26 -3.24
CA ALA A 126 3.84 -0.76 -1.89
C ALA A 126 4.47 0.62 -1.65
N ARG A 127 5.68 0.85 -2.14
CA ARG A 127 6.37 2.15 -2.03
C ARG A 127 5.57 3.25 -2.72
N SER A 128 5.15 3.04 -3.97
CA SER A 128 4.37 4.04 -4.72
C SER A 128 3.02 4.34 -4.06
N LEU A 129 2.36 3.33 -3.48
CA LEU A 129 1.13 3.52 -2.71
C LEU A 129 1.37 4.32 -1.42
N LEU A 130 2.48 4.09 -0.72
CA LEU A 130 2.85 4.86 0.47
C LEU A 130 3.19 6.32 0.11
N GLU A 131 3.91 6.53 -1.00
CA GLU A 131 4.29 7.85 -1.50
C GLU A 131 3.04 8.70 -1.78
N VAL A 132 2.08 8.20 -2.58
CA VAL A 132 0.85 8.96 -2.88
C VAL A 132 0.02 9.24 -1.64
N ALA A 133 -0.06 8.31 -0.68
CA ALA A 133 -0.78 8.51 0.56
C ALA A 133 -0.11 9.56 1.46
N CYS A 134 1.23 9.62 1.50
CA CYS A 134 1.98 10.66 2.21
C CYS A 134 1.82 12.03 1.55
N GLU A 135 1.94 12.12 0.23
CA GLU A 135 1.75 13.35 -0.53
C GLU A 135 0.37 13.94 -0.28
N GLU A 136 -0.66 13.12 -0.33
CA GLU A 136 -2.03 13.55 -0.05
C GLU A 136 -2.23 13.98 1.41
N ALA A 137 -1.68 13.26 2.38
CA ALA A 137 -1.71 13.68 3.77
C ALA A 137 -1.08 15.07 3.93
N HIS A 138 0.10 15.30 3.34
CA HIS A 138 0.79 16.57 3.40
C HIS A 138 0.01 17.69 2.68
N SER A 139 -0.59 17.43 1.52
CA SER A 139 -1.40 18.41 0.79
C SER A 139 -2.59 18.93 1.62
N ARG A 140 -3.13 18.05 2.48
CA ARG A 140 -4.19 18.37 3.46
C ARG A 140 -3.66 18.99 4.75
N GLY A 141 -2.35 19.15 4.90
CA GLY A 141 -1.71 19.62 6.13
C GLY A 141 -1.75 18.60 7.26
N LEU A 142 -1.86 17.31 6.94
CA LEU A 142 -1.85 16.20 7.90
C LEU A 142 -0.46 15.58 7.99
N TRP A 143 -0.13 15.04 9.17
CA TRP A 143 1.05 14.22 9.40
C TRP A 143 0.69 12.76 9.12
N PRO A 144 1.32 12.09 8.14
CA PRO A 144 1.07 10.68 7.89
C PRO A 144 1.60 9.83 9.05
N ILE A 145 0.75 8.95 9.55
CA ILE A 145 1.08 7.94 10.55
C ILE A 145 0.55 6.59 10.11
N LEU A 146 1.06 5.52 10.67
CA LEU A 146 0.48 4.18 10.54
C LEU A 146 0.74 3.35 11.80
N ASP A 147 -0.01 2.29 11.94
CA ASP A 147 0.22 1.23 12.90
C ASP A 147 0.43 -0.11 12.19
N VAL A 148 1.24 -0.97 12.79
CA VAL A 148 1.54 -2.30 12.28
C VAL A 148 1.74 -3.27 13.42
N VAL A 149 1.10 -4.44 13.36
CA VAL A 149 1.29 -5.48 14.37
C VAL A 149 2.74 -5.94 14.42
N THR A 150 3.24 -6.15 15.62
CA THR A 150 4.69 -6.33 15.89
C THR A 150 5.33 -7.54 15.21
N TYR A 151 4.56 -8.51 14.79
CA TYR A 151 5.06 -9.71 14.09
C TYR A 151 5.09 -9.57 12.55
N GLN A 152 4.56 -8.50 11.96
CA GLN A 152 4.55 -8.27 10.50
C GLN A 152 5.91 -7.74 10.00
N GLN A 153 6.94 -8.59 10.07
CA GLN A 153 8.34 -8.18 9.81
C GLN A 153 8.55 -7.62 8.40
N ALA A 154 7.85 -8.16 7.39
CA ALA A 154 7.97 -7.67 6.01
C ALA A 154 7.42 -6.24 5.84
N ALA A 155 6.29 -5.92 6.50
CA ALA A 155 5.71 -4.59 6.50
C ALA A 155 6.59 -3.60 7.28
N ILE A 156 7.09 -4.01 8.44
CA ILE A 156 8.02 -3.23 9.27
C ILE A 156 9.26 -2.83 8.44
N ALA A 157 9.92 -3.79 7.80
CA ALA A 157 11.08 -3.54 6.95
C ALA A 157 10.77 -2.60 5.77
N LEU A 158 9.57 -2.73 5.18
CA LEU A 158 9.11 -1.83 4.13
C LEU A 158 9.03 -0.39 4.65
N TYR A 159 8.34 -0.15 5.76
CA TYR A 159 8.16 1.19 6.31
C TYR A 159 9.51 1.84 6.64
N GLU A 160 10.41 1.12 7.32
CA GLU A 160 11.74 1.61 7.66
C GLU A 160 12.56 1.96 6.41
N THR A 161 12.49 1.15 5.33
CA THR A 161 13.18 1.45 4.05
C THR A 161 12.53 2.60 3.28
N CYS A 162 11.26 2.92 3.56
CA CYS A 162 10.55 4.08 3.00
C CYS A 162 10.71 5.35 3.85
N GLY A 163 11.57 5.34 4.86
CA GLY A 163 11.88 6.53 5.67
C GLY A 163 10.88 6.80 6.81
N TRP A 164 10.01 5.84 7.13
CA TRP A 164 9.14 5.92 8.29
C TRP A 164 9.93 5.69 9.59
N THR A 165 9.60 6.45 10.62
CA THR A 165 10.29 6.39 11.91
C THR A 165 9.38 5.81 12.98
N ARG A 166 9.84 4.79 13.70
CA ARG A 166 9.07 4.19 14.79
C ARG A 166 8.98 5.15 15.98
N ALA A 167 7.75 5.52 16.37
CA ALA A 167 7.48 6.33 17.56
C ALA A 167 7.50 5.49 18.85
N GLY A 168 6.94 4.27 18.79
CA GLY A 168 6.87 3.38 19.93
C GLY A 168 5.99 2.16 19.68
N GLN A 169 5.60 1.52 20.77
CA GLN A 169 4.69 0.36 20.77
C GLN A 169 3.47 0.66 21.63
N VAL A 170 2.31 0.24 21.18
CA VAL A 170 1.05 0.32 21.89
C VAL A 170 0.36 -1.03 21.90
N THR A 171 -0.56 -1.21 22.85
CA THR A 171 -1.51 -2.31 22.84
C THR A 171 -2.88 -1.73 22.52
N SER A 172 -3.43 -2.10 21.36
CA SER A 172 -4.73 -1.65 20.88
C SER A 172 -5.78 -2.73 21.09
N ARG A 173 -7.01 -2.29 21.37
CA ARG A 173 -8.16 -3.16 21.49
C ARG A 173 -9.15 -2.89 20.36
N TYR A 174 -9.50 -3.94 19.63
CA TYR A 174 -10.43 -3.89 18.50
C TYR A 174 -11.66 -4.75 18.79
N GLY A 175 -12.81 -4.10 19.02
CA GLY A 175 -13.99 -4.77 19.55
C GLY A 175 -13.76 -5.35 20.95
N ASP A 176 -14.51 -6.40 21.31
CA ASP A 176 -14.47 -6.96 22.65
C ASP A 176 -13.33 -7.97 22.87
N ASP A 177 -12.90 -8.66 21.79
CA ASP A 177 -12.05 -9.86 21.90
C ASP A 177 -10.65 -9.73 21.29
N VAL A 178 -10.38 -8.69 20.49
CA VAL A 178 -9.09 -8.57 19.77
C VAL A 178 -8.19 -7.56 20.46
N VAL A 179 -7.04 -8.04 20.94
CA VAL A 179 -5.97 -7.22 21.52
C VAL A 179 -4.71 -7.42 20.69
N LEU A 180 -4.14 -6.33 20.18
CA LEU A 180 -2.96 -6.37 19.32
C LEU A 180 -1.85 -5.48 19.88
N ASP A 181 -0.64 -6.00 19.86
CA ASP A 181 0.57 -5.20 20.07
C ASP A 181 1.04 -4.66 18.73
N GLU A 182 1.13 -3.34 18.63
CA GLU A 182 1.39 -2.62 17.39
C GLU A 182 2.52 -1.62 17.57
N PHE A 183 3.39 -1.51 16.57
CA PHE A 183 4.29 -0.38 16.44
C PHE A 183 3.56 0.76 15.76
N VAL A 184 3.78 1.98 16.28
CA VAL A 184 3.33 3.23 15.65
C VAL A 184 4.49 3.83 14.88
N TYR A 185 4.25 4.16 13.62
CA TYR A 185 5.22 4.81 12.74
C TYR A 185 4.75 6.20 12.34
N LEU A 186 5.69 7.11 12.29
CA LEU A 186 5.54 8.47 11.78
C LEU A 186 6.10 8.51 10.35
N GLY A 187 5.33 9.04 9.42
CA GLY A 187 5.74 9.15 8.03
C GLY A 187 6.86 10.18 7.81
N PRO A 188 7.51 10.12 6.65
CA PRO A 188 8.52 11.11 6.28
C PRO A 188 7.91 12.51 6.29
N GLN A 189 8.72 13.51 6.64
CA GLN A 189 8.31 14.91 6.56
C GLN A 189 8.20 15.34 5.09
N PRO A 190 7.33 16.34 4.78
CA PRO A 190 7.31 16.89 3.45
C PRO A 190 8.69 17.46 3.11
N PRO A 191 9.13 17.38 1.84
CA PRO A 191 10.37 18.02 1.43
C PRO A 191 10.31 19.51 1.80
N VAL A 192 11.37 19.98 2.45
CA VAL A 192 11.51 21.41 2.75
C VAL A 192 11.64 22.14 1.42
N GLY A 193 10.63 22.90 1.04
CA GLY A 193 10.62 23.73 -0.18
C GLY A 193 11.56 24.91 -0.08
#